data_93d98aaeb1e08180ab9f44011d623eaf
#
_entry.id   93d98aaeb1e08180ab9f44011d623eaf
#
_cell.length_a   1.000
_cell.length_b   1.000
_cell.length_c   1.000
_cell.angle_alpha   90.00
_cell.angle_beta   90.00
_cell.angle_gamma   90.00
#
_symmetry.space_group_name_H-M   'P 1'
#
loop_
_entity.id
_entity.type
_entity.pdbx_description
1 polymer ?
#
loop_
_entity_poly.entity_id
_entity_poly.type
_entity_poly.pdbx_seq_one_letter_code
_entity_poly.pdbx_strand_id
1 'polypeptide(L)'
;RRDRLHRSLEKALGIGVLAGLGSGFLLLLLAAVTVPVRGRLATVQGPIAIYDRHDAPLLSVDSSRHRELPSLNSFSPYLIKALLSSEDNRFWWHPGVDPIGTLRAFLTNYSGGTIKEGGSSITQQLARSLYPDQVGQGDSLGRKWRELLVAIQLETRFSKGQLLLSYLNRVYLGVGWGFEDASQAYFGRSAADLSLEQAALLVGLLPSPNGHDPCRYPQRALKARNRVLNKMADSGRLSLEQARLARRRPVQLTSSACSDQASRRSAPFYTDQVRRDLSALVGPDVAAEGNFLIETYLD
;
A
#
# COMPACT_ATOMS: atom_id res chain seq x y z
N ARG A 1 27.58 44.54 14.31
CA ARG A 1 26.61 43.64 15.00
C ARG A 1 25.85 42.75 14.00
N ARG A 2 25.41 43.29 12.85
CA ARG A 2 24.71 42.56 11.78
C ARG A 2 25.57 41.44 11.14
N ASP A 3 26.84 41.73 10.85
CA ASP A 3 27.75 40.75 10.22
C ASP A 3 28.14 39.57 11.13
N ARG A 4 28.13 39.80 12.45
CA ARG A 4 28.33 38.69 13.41
C ARG A 4 27.12 37.78 13.50
N LEU A 5 25.92 38.35 13.42
CA LEU A 5 24.66 37.59 13.43
C LEU A 5 24.53 36.75 12.18
N HIS A 6 24.88 37.30 10.99
CA HIS A 6 24.85 36.60 9.72
C HIS A 6 25.79 35.39 9.70
N ARG A 7 27.04 35.60 10.13
CA ARG A 7 28.04 34.53 10.25
C ARG A 7 27.66 33.47 11.29
N SER A 8 26.98 33.86 12.37
CA SER A 8 26.47 32.90 13.37
C SER A 8 25.33 32.04 12.80
N LEU A 9 24.42 32.65 12.03
CA LEU A 9 23.32 31.94 11.35
C LEU A 9 23.84 30.97 10.27
N GLU A 10 24.79 31.38 9.45
CA GLU A 10 25.42 30.53 8.44
C GLU A 10 26.14 29.32 9.08
N LYS A 11 26.86 29.55 10.19
CA LYS A 11 27.49 28.45 10.95
C LYS A 11 26.45 27.51 11.55
N ALA A 12 25.37 28.03 12.13
CA ALA A 12 24.29 27.21 12.70
C ALA A 12 23.58 26.41 11.61
N LEU A 13 23.34 27.02 10.45
CA LEU A 13 22.76 26.33 9.29
C LEU A 13 23.69 25.21 8.76
N GLY A 14 24.99 25.50 8.63
CA GLY A 14 26.02 24.54 8.23
C GLY A 14 26.13 23.34 9.19
N ILE A 15 26.12 23.61 10.50
CA ILE A 15 26.13 22.56 11.53
C ILE A 15 24.84 21.73 11.46
N GLY A 16 23.70 22.37 11.27
CA GLY A 16 22.40 21.67 11.12
C GLY A 16 22.37 20.74 9.90
N VAL A 17 22.91 21.19 8.76
CA VAL A 17 23.02 20.37 7.54
C VAL A 17 23.99 19.20 7.75
N LEU A 18 25.15 19.43 8.35
CA LEU A 18 26.11 18.35 8.64
C LEU A 18 25.56 17.34 9.63
N ALA A 19 24.87 17.79 10.67
CA ALA A 19 24.19 16.90 11.64
C ALA A 19 23.08 16.10 10.96
N GLY A 20 22.31 16.69 10.05
CA GLY A 20 21.29 16.01 9.27
C GLY A 20 21.86 14.94 8.33
N LEU A 21 22.95 15.25 7.64
CA LEU A 21 23.67 14.29 6.78
C LEU A 21 24.30 13.16 7.60
N GLY A 22 24.91 13.46 8.73
CA GLY A 22 25.47 12.48 9.65
C GLY A 22 24.42 11.55 10.25
N SER A 23 23.28 12.08 10.64
CA SER A 23 22.15 11.29 11.14
C SER A 23 21.56 10.40 10.05
N GLY A 24 21.41 10.90 8.83
CA GLY A 24 20.95 10.13 7.67
C GLY A 24 21.91 8.98 7.33
N PHE A 25 23.21 9.22 7.37
CA PHE A 25 24.23 8.20 7.14
C PHE A 25 24.22 7.14 8.24
N LEU A 26 24.09 7.54 9.51
CA LEU A 26 23.97 6.62 10.63
C LEU A 26 22.74 5.74 10.53
N LEU A 27 21.60 6.31 10.10
CA LEU A 27 20.36 5.57 9.85
C LEU A 27 20.56 4.53 8.74
N LEU A 28 21.25 4.89 7.66
CA LEU A 28 21.58 3.96 6.57
C LEU A 28 22.48 2.81 7.05
N LEU A 29 23.48 3.10 7.87
CA LEU A 29 24.35 2.09 8.47
C LEU A 29 23.56 1.16 9.42
N LEU A 30 22.74 1.72 10.29
CA LEU A 30 21.86 0.94 11.17
C LEU A 30 20.89 0.07 10.35
N ALA A 31 20.31 0.61 9.30
CA ALA A 31 19.44 -0.14 8.40
C ALA A 31 20.19 -1.31 7.72
N ALA A 32 21.44 -1.08 7.31
CA ALA A 32 22.25 -2.10 6.67
C ALA A 32 22.68 -3.25 7.60
N VAL A 33 22.84 -2.98 8.89
CA VAL A 33 23.37 -3.94 9.87
C VAL A 33 22.26 -4.63 10.68
N THR A 34 21.23 -3.89 11.09
CA THR A 34 20.25 -4.39 12.09
C THR A 34 19.04 -5.10 11.50
N VAL A 35 18.73 -4.88 10.22
CA VAL A 35 17.58 -5.51 9.58
C VAL A 35 18.02 -6.21 8.31
N PRO A 36 18.29 -7.52 8.34
CA PRO A 36 18.66 -8.27 7.16
C PRO A 36 17.44 -8.43 6.23
N VAL A 37 17.28 -7.52 5.29
CA VAL A 37 16.36 -7.72 4.16
C VAL A 37 17.01 -8.74 3.23
N ARG A 38 16.63 -10.00 3.37
CA ARG A 38 17.07 -11.09 2.51
C ARG A 38 16.06 -11.32 1.39
N GLY A 39 16.52 -11.49 0.18
CA GLY A 39 15.71 -11.95 -0.94
C GLY A 39 15.42 -10.89 -2.00
N ARG A 40 14.85 -11.37 -3.08
CA ARG A 40 14.23 -10.60 -4.15
C ARG A 40 13.04 -9.83 -3.59
N LEU A 41 12.63 -8.74 -4.23
CA LEU A 41 11.26 -8.23 -4.03
C LEU A 41 10.37 -9.44 -4.15
N ALA A 42 9.77 -9.86 -3.02
CA ALA A 42 9.25 -11.20 -2.84
C ALA A 42 8.44 -11.65 -4.06
N THR A 43 8.72 -12.83 -4.54
CA THR A 43 7.83 -13.52 -5.48
C THR A 43 6.44 -13.55 -4.84
N VAL A 44 5.41 -13.32 -5.65
CA VAL A 44 4.02 -13.38 -5.20
C VAL A 44 3.80 -14.68 -4.46
N GLN A 45 3.16 -14.59 -3.31
CA GLN A 45 2.63 -15.76 -2.63
C GLN A 45 1.74 -16.50 -3.63
N GLY A 46 2.05 -17.74 -3.88
CA GLY A 46 1.18 -18.61 -4.66
C GLY A 46 -0.17 -18.83 -3.97
N PRO A 47 -1.09 -19.48 -4.63
CA PRO A 47 -2.40 -19.76 -4.10
C PRO A 47 -2.40 -20.59 -2.82
N ILE A 48 -3.29 -20.21 -1.90
CA ILE A 48 -3.75 -21.11 -0.84
C ILE A 48 -5.24 -21.33 -1.10
N ALA A 49 -5.60 -22.51 -1.60
CA ALA A 49 -6.98 -22.94 -1.74
C ALA A 49 -7.39 -23.75 -0.52
N ILE A 50 -8.51 -23.39 0.12
CA ILE A 50 -9.04 -24.07 1.31
C ILE A 50 -10.42 -24.60 0.94
N TYR A 51 -10.62 -25.89 1.12
CA TYR A 51 -11.87 -26.59 0.84
C TYR A 51 -12.48 -27.14 2.12
N ASP A 52 -13.80 -27.24 2.17
CA ASP A 52 -14.51 -27.98 3.20
C ASP A 52 -14.44 -29.51 2.96
N ARG A 53 -15.05 -30.28 3.85
CA ARG A 53 -15.10 -31.77 3.71
C ARG A 53 -15.93 -32.28 2.52
N HIS A 54 -16.67 -31.42 1.84
CA HIS A 54 -17.48 -31.71 0.68
C HIS A 54 -16.89 -31.16 -0.62
N ASP A 55 -15.59 -30.80 -0.61
CA ASP A 55 -14.88 -30.17 -1.72
C ASP A 55 -15.46 -28.81 -2.16
N ALA A 56 -16.26 -28.15 -1.29
CA ALA A 56 -16.71 -26.82 -1.56
C ALA A 56 -15.65 -25.79 -1.13
N PRO A 57 -15.32 -24.79 -1.96
CA PRO A 57 -14.28 -23.84 -1.63
C PRO A 57 -14.73 -22.91 -0.50
N LEU A 58 -14.08 -22.99 0.67
CA LEU A 58 -14.23 -22.05 1.77
C LEU A 58 -13.47 -20.74 1.52
N LEU A 59 -12.34 -20.86 0.87
CA LEU A 59 -11.53 -19.78 0.38
C LEU A 59 -10.97 -20.21 -0.97
N SER A 60 -11.65 -19.86 -2.03
CA SER A 60 -10.98 -19.73 -3.32
C SER A 60 -10.29 -18.36 -3.35
N VAL A 61 -9.11 -18.26 -2.75
CA VAL A 61 -8.16 -17.32 -3.32
C VAL A 61 -7.81 -17.96 -4.65
N ASP A 62 -8.59 -17.63 -5.63
CA ASP A 62 -8.31 -18.03 -7.01
C ASP A 62 -7.07 -17.26 -7.44
N SER A 63 -5.94 -17.73 -6.98
CA SER A 63 -4.61 -17.24 -7.31
C SER A 63 -4.17 -17.75 -8.69
N SER A 64 -4.94 -18.65 -9.30
CA SER A 64 -4.84 -18.85 -10.75
C SER A 64 -5.14 -17.54 -11.50
N ARG A 65 -5.69 -16.55 -10.80
CA ARG A 65 -6.03 -15.21 -11.31
C ARG A 65 -5.17 -14.08 -10.78
N HIS A 66 -4.28 -14.30 -9.77
CA HIS A 66 -3.36 -13.21 -9.40
C HIS A 66 -2.43 -12.92 -10.56
N ARG A 67 -2.54 -11.72 -11.11
CA ARG A 67 -1.77 -11.26 -12.26
C ARG A 67 -0.87 -10.11 -11.86
N GLU A 68 0.42 -10.37 -11.85
CA GLU A 68 1.39 -9.28 -11.82
C GLU A 68 1.56 -8.69 -13.21
N LEU A 69 1.42 -7.39 -13.31
CA LEU A 69 1.73 -6.68 -14.55
C LEU A 69 3.24 -6.41 -14.61
N PRO A 70 3.86 -6.57 -15.78
CA PRO A 70 5.34 -6.64 -15.89
C PRO A 70 6.03 -5.28 -15.78
N SER A 71 5.31 -4.16 -15.95
CA SER A 71 5.90 -2.84 -15.98
C SER A 71 4.92 -1.76 -15.53
N LEU A 72 5.43 -0.58 -15.17
CA LEU A 72 4.59 0.58 -14.84
C LEU A 72 3.72 1.04 -16.03
N ASN A 73 4.21 0.86 -17.25
CA ASN A 73 3.45 1.20 -18.46
C ASN A 73 2.26 0.27 -18.72
N SER A 74 2.20 -0.86 -18.02
CA SER A 74 1.06 -1.79 -18.05
C SER A 74 -0.10 -1.35 -17.16
N PHE A 75 0.07 -0.24 -16.41
CA PHE A 75 -1.00 0.35 -15.59
C PHE A 75 -1.50 1.65 -16.19
N SER A 76 -2.78 1.95 -15.99
CA SER A 76 -3.37 3.22 -16.39
C SER A 76 -2.56 4.41 -15.83
N PRO A 77 -2.23 5.42 -16.64
CA PRO A 77 -1.57 6.63 -16.17
C PRO A 77 -2.38 7.36 -15.07
N TYR A 78 -3.70 7.23 -15.10
CA TYR A 78 -4.57 7.79 -14.05
C TYR A 78 -4.35 7.09 -12.71
N LEU A 79 -4.10 5.77 -12.72
CA LEU A 79 -3.84 5.02 -11.50
C LEU A 79 -2.55 5.47 -10.82
N ILE A 80 -1.45 5.56 -11.58
CA ILE A 80 -0.16 6.02 -11.05
C ILE A 80 -0.28 7.45 -10.51
N LYS A 81 -0.92 8.35 -11.27
CA LYS A 81 -1.14 9.74 -10.82
C LYS A 81 -1.99 9.81 -9.56
N ALA A 82 -3.07 9.04 -9.47
CA ALA A 82 -3.95 8.98 -8.31
C ALA A 82 -3.20 8.46 -7.07
N LEU A 83 -2.46 7.34 -7.22
CA LEU A 83 -1.67 6.74 -6.16
C LEU A 83 -0.64 7.71 -5.60
N LEU A 84 0.19 8.28 -6.46
CA LEU A 84 1.22 9.23 -6.05
C LEU A 84 0.62 10.50 -5.41
N SER A 85 -0.51 11.01 -5.93
CA SER A 85 -1.17 12.18 -5.32
C SER A 85 -1.76 11.90 -3.95
N SER A 86 -2.26 10.69 -3.75
CA SER A 86 -2.94 10.32 -2.50
C SER A 86 -1.98 9.86 -1.41
N GLU A 87 -1.05 8.98 -1.75
CA GLU A 87 -0.24 8.26 -0.79
C GLU A 87 1.15 8.86 -0.61
N ASP A 88 1.76 9.35 -1.71
CA ASP A 88 3.16 9.78 -1.66
C ASP A 88 3.49 10.76 -2.80
N ASN A 89 3.12 12.01 -2.62
CA ASN A 89 3.25 13.02 -3.69
C ASN A 89 4.69 13.28 -4.14
N ARG A 90 5.66 13.05 -3.25
CA ARG A 90 7.10 13.24 -3.48
C ARG A 90 7.88 11.93 -3.59
N PHE A 91 7.22 10.82 -3.88
CA PHE A 91 7.78 9.48 -3.97
C PHE A 91 9.12 9.42 -4.70
N TRP A 92 9.27 10.14 -5.81
CA TRP A 92 10.48 10.14 -6.63
C TRP A 92 11.67 10.88 -6.01
N TRP A 93 11.46 11.64 -4.92
CA TRP A 93 12.45 12.59 -4.38
C TRP A 93 13.04 12.20 -3.03
N HIS A 94 12.47 11.26 -2.32
CA HIS A 94 12.93 10.88 -0.99
C HIS A 94 13.44 9.43 -0.95
N PRO A 95 14.42 9.10 -0.07
CA PRO A 95 15.00 7.76 0.06
C PRO A 95 14.18 6.88 1.02
N GLY A 96 12.92 6.59 0.71
CA GLY A 96 12.04 5.71 1.49
C GLY A 96 11.20 6.41 2.56
N VAL A 97 11.57 7.59 2.99
CA VAL A 97 10.84 8.41 3.97
C VAL A 97 10.73 9.83 3.46
N ASP A 98 9.54 10.39 3.44
CA ASP A 98 9.29 11.79 3.12
C ASP A 98 9.30 12.65 4.40
N PRO A 99 10.41 13.34 4.74
CA PRO A 99 10.49 14.09 5.98
C PRO A 99 9.53 15.29 5.98
N ILE A 100 9.31 15.92 4.82
CA ILE A 100 8.41 17.08 4.69
C ILE A 100 6.96 16.62 4.83
N GLY A 101 6.57 15.49 4.20
CA GLY A 101 5.25 14.91 4.33
C GLY A 101 4.97 14.42 5.75
N THR A 102 5.94 13.79 6.38
CA THR A 102 5.83 13.35 7.77
C THR A 102 5.65 14.53 8.72
N LEU A 103 6.43 15.59 8.56
CA LEU A 103 6.30 16.80 9.38
C LEU A 103 4.94 17.49 9.15
N ARG A 104 4.53 17.61 7.90
CA ARG A 104 3.21 18.18 7.57
C ARG A 104 2.08 17.37 8.20
N ALA A 105 2.09 16.04 8.04
CA ALA A 105 1.09 15.16 8.64
C ALA A 105 1.09 15.27 10.17
N PHE A 106 2.26 15.36 10.80
CA PHE A 106 2.37 15.55 12.23
C PHE A 106 1.72 16.88 12.68
N LEU A 107 2.05 17.99 12.01
CA LEU A 107 1.46 19.30 12.32
C LEU A 107 -0.05 19.35 12.10
N THR A 108 -0.54 18.74 11.00
CA THR A 108 -2.00 18.66 10.69
C THR A 108 -2.74 17.84 11.73
N ASN A 109 -2.18 16.72 12.14
CA ASN A 109 -2.79 15.83 13.14
C ASN A 109 -2.74 16.44 14.54
N TYR A 110 -1.65 17.12 14.89
CA TYR A 110 -1.49 17.81 16.18
C TYR A 110 -2.49 18.97 16.33
N SER A 111 -2.63 19.80 15.30
CA SER A 111 -3.56 20.95 15.32
C SER A 111 -5.04 20.56 15.21
N GLY A 112 -5.35 19.38 14.65
CA GLY A 112 -6.71 18.94 14.38
C GLY A 112 -7.30 17.98 15.39
N GLY A 113 -6.57 17.49 16.40
CA GLY A 113 -7.03 16.55 17.43
C GLY A 113 -7.48 15.18 16.92
N THR A 114 -7.39 14.94 15.61
CA THR A 114 -7.75 13.68 14.95
C THR A 114 -6.75 13.36 13.85
N ILE A 115 -6.49 12.05 13.61
CA ILE A 115 -5.61 11.62 12.53
C ILE A 115 -6.29 11.88 11.18
N LYS A 116 -5.90 12.96 10.51
CA LYS A 116 -6.46 13.38 9.22
C LYS A 116 -5.57 13.02 8.02
N GLU A 117 -4.25 12.97 8.23
CA GLU A 117 -3.28 12.64 7.19
C GLU A 117 -2.35 11.50 7.61
N GLY A 118 -2.12 10.55 6.70
CA GLY A 118 -1.07 9.55 6.83
C GLY A 118 0.27 10.10 6.37
N GLY A 119 1.31 9.94 7.19
CA GLY A 119 2.68 10.37 6.88
C GLY A 119 3.60 9.25 6.41
N SER A 120 3.07 8.07 6.09
CA SER A 120 3.88 6.92 5.63
C SER A 120 4.06 6.96 4.10
N SER A 121 5.29 6.77 3.63
CA SER A 121 5.57 6.66 2.20
C SER A 121 5.08 5.33 1.61
N ILE A 122 5.00 5.24 0.28
CA ILE A 122 4.74 3.99 -0.44
C ILE A 122 5.76 2.92 -0.06
N THR A 123 7.04 3.27 0.03
CA THR A 123 8.10 2.32 0.41
C THR A 123 7.94 1.82 1.85
N GLN A 124 7.49 2.65 2.78
CA GLN A 124 7.16 2.21 4.15
C GLN A 124 5.96 1.26 4.19
N GLN A 125 4.93 1.53 3.40
CA GLN A 125 3.78 0.63 3.27
C GLN A 125 4.20 -0.71 2.65
N LEU A 126 5.04 -0.68 1.62
CA LEU A 126 5.61 -1.86 0.98
C LEU A 126 6.48 -2.66 1.96
N ALA A 127 7.34 -2.00 2.74
CA ALA A 127 8.16 -2.63 3.78
C ALA A 127 7.31 -3.42 4.78
N ARG A 128 6.22 -2.84 5.26
CA ARG A 128 5.28 -3.50 6.17
C ARG A 128 4.57 -4.69 5.53
N SER A 129 4.24 -4.61 4.25
CA SER A 129 3.55 -5.68 3.51
C SER A 129 4.47 -6.85 3.20
N LEU A 130 5.71 -6.59 2.77
CA LEU A 130 6.66 -7.63 2.32
C LEU A 130 7.47 -8.26 3.47
N TYR A 131 7.66 -7.51 4.55
CA TYR A 131 8.54 -7.92 5.65
C TYR A 131 7.84 -7.80 7.01
N PRO A 132 6.66 -8.45 7.19
CA PRO A 132 5.89 -8.35 8.44
C PRO A 132 6.67 -8.85 9.65
N ASP A 133 7.53 -9.87 9.49
CA ASP A 133 8.34 -10.43 10.59
C ASP A 133 9.43 -9.45 11.04
N GLN A 134 10.09 -8.77 10.11
CA GLN A 134 11.14 -7.78 10.40
C GLN A 134 10.56 -6.48 10.94
N VAL A 135 9.43 -6.04 10.40
CA VAL A 135 8.74 -4.81 10.82
C VAL A 135 7.98 -5.03 12.12
N GLY A 136 7.33 -6.19 12.29
CA GLY A 136 6.50 -6.53 13.43
C GLY A 136 5.06 -6.05 13.30
N GLN A 137 4.21 -6.52 14.22
CA GLN A 137 2.77 -6.23 14.25
C GLN A 137 2.43 -5.17 15.31
N GLY A 138 1.19 -4.66 15.24
CA GLY A 138 0.65 -3.65 16.18
C GLY A 138 1.08 -2.22 15.85
N ASP A 139 0.61 -1.27 16.67
CA ASP A 139 0.90 0.17 16.52
C ASP A 139 1.84 0.63 17.64
N SER A 140 3.14 0.49 17.40
CA SER A 140 4.18 0.95 18.34
C SER A 140 5.23 1.81 17.62
N LEU A 141 5.89 2.69 18.38
CA LEU A 141 7.01 3.49 17.86
C LEU A 141 8.16 2.58 17.40
N GLY A 142 8.39 1.47 18.09
CA GLY A 142 9.42 0.48 17.71
C GLY A 142 9.12 -0.19 16.37
N ARG A 143 7.84 -0.54 16.11
CA ARG A 143 7.42 -1.02 14.80
C ARG A 143 7.66 0.04 13.72
N LYS A 144 7.27 1.29 13.99
CA LYS A 144 7.43 2.39 13.02
C LYS A 144 8.90 2.67 12.71
N TRP A 145 9.77 2.52 13.70
CA TRP A 145 11.22 2.61 13.50
C TRP A 145 11.75 1.49 12.60
N ARG A 146 11.37 0.24 12.86
CA ARG A 146 11.76 -0.90 12.00
C ARG A 146 11.23 -0.75 10.58
N GLU A 147 9.98 -0.31 10.40
CA GLU A 147 9.38 0.00 9.09
C GLU A 147 10.23 1.02 8.33
N LEU A 148 10.69 2.08 9.00
CA LEU A 148 11.56 3.10 8.42
C LEU A 148 12.90 2.50 7.99
N LEU A 149 13.55 1.69 8.83
CA LEU A 149 14.82 1.06 8.50
C LEU A 149 14.70 0.12 7.30
N VAL A 150 13.67 -0.72 7.26
CA VAL A 150 13.40 -1.60 6.11
C VAL A 150 13.12 -0.79 4.85
N ALA A 151 12.36 0.29 4.93
CA ALA A 151 12.07 1.15 3.78
C ALA A 151 13.35 1.77 3.20
N ILE A 152 14.26 2.27 4.04
CA ILE A 152 15.56 2.79 3.60
C ILE A 152 16.39 1.69 2.93
N GLN A 153 16.42 0.48 3.49
CA GLN A 153 17.12 -0.65 2.87
C GLN A 153 16.56 -1.01 1.49
N LEU A 154 15.24 -1.01 1.33
CA LEU A 154 14.61 -1.25 0.04
C LEU A 154 15.07 -0.24 -1.01
N GLU A 155 15.12 1.04 -0.64
CA GLU A 155 15.56 2.11 -1.54
C GLU A 155 17.05 2.06 -1.90
N THR A 156 17.88 1.43 -1.08
CA THR A 156 19.30 1.21 -1.44
C THR A 156 19.51 0.05 -2.41
N ARG A 157 18.54 -0.86 -2.51
CA ARG A 157 18.65 -2.10 -3.31
C ARG A 157 17.84 -2.08 -4.58
N PHE A 158 16.76 -1.33 -4.61
CA PHE A 158 15.80 -1.33 -5.71
C PHE A 158 15.53 0.08 -6.22
N SER A 159 15.36 0.21 -7.53
CA SER A 159 14.96 1.48 -8.11
C SER A 159 13.54 1.87 -7.71
N LYS A 160 13.24 3.16 -7.72
CA LYS A 160 11.90 3.69 -7.50
C LYS A 160 10.83 3.02 -8.37
N GLY A 161 11.16 2.76 -9.64
CA GLY A 161 10.27 2.06 -10.57
C GLY A 161 9.94 0.64 -10.12
N GLN A 162 10.95 -0.11 -9.63
CA GLN A 162 10.75 -1.46 -9.11
C GLN A 162 9.92 -1.46 -7.82
N LEU A 163 10.17 -0.51 -6.92
CA LEU A 163 9.40 -0.38 -5.68
C LEU A 163 7.94 -0.03 -5.96
N LEU A 164 7.68 0.91 -6.86
CA LEU A 164 6.34 1.29 -7.24
C LEU A 164 5.60 0.14 -7.95
N LEU A 165 6.28 -0.57 -8.86
CA LEU A 165 5.73 -1.73 -9.54
C LEU A 165 5.36 -2.85 -8.55
N SER A 166 6.25 -3.14 -7.60
CA SER A 166 5.99 -4.11 -6.53
C SER A 166 4.79 -3.70 -5.69
N TYR A 167 4.65 -2.43 -5.34
CA TYR A 167 3.50 -1.93 -4.60
C TYR A 167 2.19 -2.10 -5.38
N LEU A 168 2.18 -1.70 -6.65
CA LEU A 168 1.00 -1.81 -7.52
C LEU A 168 0.52 -3.24 -7.70
N ASN A 169 1.45 -4.19 -7.73
CA ASN A 169 1.13 -5.62 -7.87
C ASN A 169 0.72 -6.29 -6.55
N ARG A 170 1.02 -5.71 -5.38
CA ARG A 170 0.95 -6.46 -4.11
C ARG A 170 0.13 -5.84 -3.01
N VAL A 171 -0.31 -4.61 -3.17
CA VAL A 171 -1.11 -3.96 -2.12
C VAL A 171 -2.48 -4.63 -2.01
N TYR A 172 -2.94 -4.85 -0.76
CA TYR A 172 -4.26 -5.44 -0.52
C TYR A 172 -5.38 -4.41 -0.74
N LEU A 173 -6.41 -4.79 -1.49
CA LEU A 173 -7.53 -3.94 -1.90
C LEU A 173 -8.92 -4.50 -1.51
N GLY A 174 -8.97 -5.41 -0.55
CA GLY A 174 -10.21 -5.96 -0.01
C GLY A 174 -10.72 -7.20 -0.77
N VAL A 175 -10.56 -7.24 -2.07
CA VAL A 175 -11.02 -8.33 -2.96
C VAL A 175 -9.88 -9.16 -3.53
N GLY A 176 -8.65 -8.69 -3.39
CA GLY A 176 -7.46 -9.36 -3.91
C GLY A 176 -6.21 -8.52 -3.63
N TRP A 177 -5.09 -9.01 -4.15
CA TRP A 177 -3.79 -8.40 -4.05
C TRP A 177 -3.41 -7.76 -5.37
N GLY A 178 -2.93 -6.52 -5.31
CA GLY A 178 -2.59 -5.74 -6.49
C GLY A 178 -3.78 -5.09 -7.18
N PHE A 179 -3.46 -4.06 -7.94
CA PHE A 179 -4.46 -3.27 -8.65
C PHE A 179 -5.07 -3.99 -9.84
N GLU A 180 -4.36 -4.97 -10.45
CA GLU A 180 -4.93 -5.76 -11.55
C GLU A 180 -6.07 -6.63 -11.06
N ASP A 181 -5.87 -7.39 -9.97
CA ASP A 181 -6.92 -8.24 -9.40
C ASP A 181 -8.12 -7.42 -8.93
N ALA A 182 -7.87 -6.28 -8.28
CA ALA A 182 -8.94 -5.39 -7.83
C ALA A 182 -9.70 -4.77 -9.02
N SER A 183 -8.99 -4.43 -10.10
CA SER A 183 -9.59 -3.91 -11.34
C SER A 183 -10.50 -4.94 -12.00
N GLN A 184 -10.03 -6.18 -12.12
CA GLN A 184 -10.83 -7.27 -12.64
C GLN A 184 -12.07 -7.55 -11.77
N ALA A 185 -11.88 -7.61 -10.45
CA ALA A 185 -12.96 -7.93 -9.52
C ALA A 185 -14.06 -6.85 -9.48
N TYR A 186 -13.70 -5.57 -9.47
CA TYR A 186 -14.69 -4.49 -9.38
C TYR A 186 -15.22 -4.02 -10.73
N PHE A 187 -14.40 -4.08 -11.78
CA PHE A 187 -14.75 -3.47 -13.08
C PHE A 187 -14.72 -4.42 -14.26
N GLY A 188 -14.24 -5.66 -14.10
CA GLY A 188 -14.14 -6.64 -15.18
C GLY A 188 -13.18 -6.22 -16.29
N ARG A 189 -12.15 -5.42 -15.97
CA ARG A 189 -11.17 -4.92 -16.95
C ARG A 189 -9.78 -4.84 -16.36
N SER A 190 -8.77 -4.78 -17.23
CA SER A 190 -7.38 -4.62 -16.83
C SER A 190 -7.13 -3.28 -16.12
N ALA A 191 -6.19 -3.27 -15.19
CA ALA A 191 -5.69 -2.05 -14.55
C ALA A 191 -5.05 -1.07 -15.56
N ALA A 192 -4.68 -1.54 -16.76
CA ALA A 192 -4.24 -0.69 -17.86
C ALA A 192 -5.36 0.23 -18.39
N ASP A 193 -6.60 -0.25 -18.36
CA ASP A 193 -7.76 0.39 -18.97
C ASP A 193 -8.64 1.15 -17.98
N LEU A 194 -8.15 1.36 -16.75
CA LEU A 194 -8.89 2.09 -15.73
C LEU A 194 -9.12 3.54 -16.13
N SER A 195 -10.38 3.96 -16.05
CA SER A 195 -10.72 5.38 -16.16
C SER A 195 -10.22 6.17 -14.95
N LEU A 196 -10.26 7.49 -15.04
CA LEU A 196 -9.89 8.37 -13.93
C LEU A 196 -10.69 8.07 -12.66
N GLU A 197 -11.99 7.88 -12.78
CA GLU A 197 -12.89 7.62 -11.65
C GLU A 197 -12.64 6.26 -11.00
N GLN A 198 -12.39 5.25 -11.83
CA GLN A 198 -12.08 3.88 -11.39
C GLN A 198 -10.72 3.83 -10.69
N ALA A 199 -9.70 4.44 -11.27
CA ALA A 199 -8.38 4.57 -10.67
C ALA A 199 -8.44 5.29 -9.30
N ALA A 200 -9.15 6.41 -9.25
CA ALA A 200 -9.35 7.16 -8.00
C ALA A 200 -10.14 6.37 -6.95
N LEU A 201 -11.10 5.54 -7.37
CA LEU A 201 -11.83 4.65 -6.46
C LEU A 201 -10.89 3.63 -5.83
N LEU A 202 -10.13 2.86 -6.64
CA LEU A 202 -9.23 1.83 -6.11
C LEU A 202 -8.19 2.43 -5.14
N VAL A 203 -7.60 3.56 -5.50
CA VAL A 203 -6.67 4.27 -4.59
C VAL A 203 -7.38 4.73 -3.31
N GLY A 204 -8.64 5.13 -3.40
CA GLY A 204 -9.45 5.51 -2.25
C GLY A 204 -9.72 4.37 -1.25
N LEU A 205 -9.59 3.10 -1.69
CA LEU A 205 -9.75 1.93 -0.82
C LEU A 205 -8.53 1.71 0.09
N LEU A 206 -7.33 2.11 -0.32
CA LEU A 206 -6.05 1.78 0.35
C LEU A 206 -6.03 2.03 1.86
N PRO A 207 -6.54 3.17 2.39
CA PRO A 207 -6.49 3.42 3.83
C PRO A 207 -7.32 2.44 4.67
N SER A 208 -8.38 1.88 4.09
CA SER A 208 -9.27 0.93 4.76
C SER A 208 -10.03 0.09 3.71
N PRO A 209 -9.39 -0.91 3.11
CA PRO A 209 -9.99 -1.66 1.99
C PRO A 209 -11.35 -2.28 2.34
N ASN A 210 -11.46 -2.87 3.52
CA ASN A 210 -12.72 -3.44 3.99
C ASN A 210 -13.75 -2.38 4.46
N GLY A 211 -13.29 -1.24 5.00
CA GLY A 211 -14.14 -0.15 5.50
C GLY A 211 -14.63 0.79 4.40
N HIS A 212 -13.97 0.80 3.25
CA HIS A 212 -14.36 1.55 2.05
C HIS A 212 -14.89 0.64 0.93
N ASP A 213 -15.14 -0.63 1.20
CA ASP A 213 -15.67 -1.59 0.24
C ASP A 213 -16.91 -1.03 -0.48
N PRO A 214 -16.88 -0.84 -1.81
CA PRO A 214 -17.96 -0.20 -2.56
C PRO A 214 -19.25 -1.04 -2.59
N CYS A 215 -19.15 -2.35 -2.39
CA CYS A 215 -20.31 -3.23 -2.30
C CYS A 215 -21.04 -3.11 -0.96
N ARG A 216 -20.29 -2.93 0.14
CA ARG A 216 -20.86 -2.82 1.49
C ARG A 216 -21.14 -1.39 1.91
N TYR A 217 -20.25 -0.47 1.52
CA TYR A 217 -20.28 0.93 1.96
C TYR A 217 -20.12 1.89 0.78
N PRO A 218 -21.06 1.90 -0.19
CA PRO A 218 -20.93 2.66 -1.44
C PRO A 218 -20.71 4.16 -1.20
N GLN A 219 -21.33 4.73 -0.18
CA GLN A 219 -21.16 6.14 0.16
C GLN A 219 -19.77 6.46 0.74
N ARG A 220 -19.19 5.53 1.50
CA ARG A 220 -17.82 5.67 2.01
C ARG A 220 -16.81 5.56 0.87
N ALA A 221 -17.01 4.60 -0.04
CA ALA A 221 -16.19 4.42 -1.23
C ALA A 221 -16.23 5.67 -2.14
N LEU A 222 -17.44 6.21 -2.39
CA LEU A 222 -17.62 7.45 -3.16
C LEU A 222 -16.89 8.63 -2.51
N LYS A 223 -17.00 8.78 -1.19
CA LYS A 223 -16.31 9.84 -0.45
C LYS A 223 -14.79 9.67 -0.51
N ALA A 224 -14.30 8.44 -0.42
CA ALA A 224 -12.88 8.11 -0.53
C ALA A 224 -12.34 8.42 -1.94
N ARG A 225 -13.04 8.00 -3.01
CA ARG A 225 -12.74 8.37 -4.39
C ARG A 225 -12.63 9.88 -4.57
N ASN A 226 -13.61 10.61 -4.08
CA ASN A 226 -13.66 12.06 -4.24
C ASN A 226 -12.51 12.77 -3.51
N ARG A 227 -12.04 12.23 -2.37
CA ARG A 227 -10.81 12.72 -1.69
C ARG A 227 -9.58 12.56 -2.57
N VAL A 228 -9.45 11.41 -3.25
CA VAL A 228 -8.33 11.16 -4.17
C VAL A 228 -8.35 12.13 -5.34
N LEU A 229 -9.52 12.35 -5.97
CA LEU A 229 -9.67 13.31 -7.06
C LEU A 229 -9.30 14.74 -6.64
N ASN A 230 -9.65 15.15 -5.41
CA ASN A 230 -9.22 16.43 -4.87
C ASN A 230 -7.70 16.49 -4.71
N LYS A 231 -7.08 15.48 -4.09
CA LYS A 231 -5.61 15.40 -3.93
C LYS A 231 -4.87 15.44 -5.27
N MET A 232 -5.44 14.82 -6.33
CA MET A 232 -4.89 14.90 -7.68
C MET A 232 -4.93 16.33 -8.23
N ALA A 233 -6.01 17.06 -7.98
CA ALA A 233 -6.12 18.47 -8.37
C ALA A 233 -5.18 19.36 -7.55
N ASP A 234 -5.13 19.18 -6.22
CA ASP A 234 -4.27 19.94 -5.32
C ASP A 234 -2.78 19.73 -5.63
N SER A 235 -2.40 18.55 -6.14
CA SER A 235 -1.04 18.23 -6.58
C SER A 235 -0.73 18.65 -8.02
N GLY A 236 -1.67 19.29 -8.73
CA GLY A 236 -1.51 19.71 -10.11
C GLY A 236 -1.48 18.57 -11.16
N ARG A 237 -1.79 17.32 -10.75
CA ARG A 237 -1.84 16.18 -11.67
C ARG A 237 -3.16 16.02 -12.41
N LEU A 238 -4.14 16.82 -12.04
CA LEU A 238 -5.47 16.90 -12.64
C LEU A 238 -5.95 18.36 -12.61
N SER A 239 -6.68 18.81 -13.62
CA SER A 239 -7.31 20.13 -13.55
C SER A 239 -8.50 20.12 -12.58
N LEU A 240 -8.81 21.27 -12.00
CA LEU A 240 -9.98 21.41 -11.11
C LEU A 240 -11.28 21.05 -11.82
N GLU A 241 -11.39 21.37 -13.11
CA GLU A 241 -12.56 21.04 -13.92
C GLU A 241 -12.69 19.52 -14.12
N GLN A 242 -11.60 18.84 -14.51
CA GLN A 242 -11.57 17.39 -14.64
C GLN A 242 -11.95 16.70 -13.33
N ALA A 243 -11.41 17.16 -12.19
CA ALA A 243 -11.77 16.63 -10.89
C ALA A 243 -13.25 16.83 -10.56
N ARG A 244 -13.81 18.00 -10.92
CA ARG A 244 -15.23 18.29 -10.72
C ARG A 244 -16.13 17.40 -11.56
N LEU A 245 -15.80 17.21 -12.84
CA LEU A 245 -16.54 16.33 -13.74
C LEU A 245 -16.47 14.87 -13.29
N ALA A 246 -15.27 14.37 -12.93
CA ALA A 246 -15.08 13.01 -12.45
C ALA A 246 -15.88 12.73 -11.17
N ARG A 247 -15.99 13.70 -10.24
CA ARG A 247 -16.79 13.55 -9.03
C ARG A 247 -18.30 13.42 -9.27
N ARG A 248 -18.80 13.96 -10.35
CA ARG A 248 -20.24 13.85 -10.73
C ARG A 248 -20.59 12.49 -11.33
N ARG A 249 -19.61 11.75 -11.84
CA ARG A 249 -19.85 10.44 -12.42
C ARG A 249 -20.15 9.41 -11.33
N PRO A 250 -21.15 8.53 -11.52
CA PRO A 250 -21.43 7.46 -10.56
C PRO A 250 -20.30 6.44 -10.51
N VAL A 251 -20.20 5.71 -9.42
CA VAL A 251 -19.36 4.51 -9.35
C VAL A 251 -20.08 3.39 -10.07
N GLN A 252 -19.50 2.90 -11.16
CA GLN A 252 -20.03 1.77 -11.92
C GLN A 252 -19.16 0.54 -11.66
N LEU A 253 -19.73 -0.43 -10.97
CA LEU A 253 -19.15 -1.74 -10.74
C LEU A 253 -19.73 -2.74 -11.75
N THR A 254 -18.99 -3.82 -12.03
CA THR A 254 -19.58 -4.94 -12.78
C THR A 254 -20.70 -5.61 -11.98
N SER A 255 -21.65 -6.23 -12.66
CA SER A 255 -22.80 -6.89 -12.01
C SER A 255 -22.40 -8.02 -11.06
N SER A 256 -21.28 -8.71 -11.34
CA SER A 256 -20.74 -9.79 -10.50
C SER A 256 -19.90 -9.31 -9.33
N ALA A 257 -19.46 -8.03 -9.32
CA ALA A 257 -18.50 -7.52 -8.34
C ALA A 257 -18.93 -7.77 -6.88
N CYS A 258 -20.21 -7.60 -6.60
CA CYS A 258 -20.72 -7.70 -5.23
C CYS A 258 -21.23 -9.12 -4.90
N SER A 259 -21.71 -9.89 -5.87
CA SER A 259 -22.16 -11.28 -5.68
C SER A 259 -20.97 -12.20 -5.40
N ASP A 260 -19.89 -12.06 -6.14
CA ASP A 260 -18.68 -12.88 -5.97
C ASP A 260 -18.00 -12.63 -4.61
N GLN A 261 -18.14 -11.44 -4.04
CA GLN A 261 -17.62 -11.15 -2.70
C GLN A 261 -18.38 -11.87 -1.58
N ALA A 262 -19.67 -12.06 -1.73
CA ALA A 262 -20.48 -12.78 -0.74
C ALA A 262 -20.11 -14.26 -0.69
N SER A 263 -19.87 -14.87 -1.85
CA SER A 263 -19.48 -16.28 -1.97
C SER A 263 -18.03 -16.56 -1.52
N ARG A 264 -17.13 -15.58 -1.63
CA ARG A 264 -15.72 -15.72 -1.21
C ARG A 264 -15.48 -15.66 0.30
N ARG A 265 -16.48 -15.40 1.12
CA ARG A 265 -16.38 -15.19 2.57
C ARG A 265 -17.16 -16.19 3.42
N SER A 266 -17.40 -17.39 2.91
CA SER A 266 -17.87 -18.45 3.78
C SER A 266 -16.78 -18.80 4.80
N ALA A 267 -17.05 -18.60 6.09
CA ALA A 267 -16.17 -18.92 7.22
C ALA A 267 -14.81 -18.13 7.32
N PRO A 268 -14.79 -16.77 7.38
CA PRO A 268 -13.55 -16.01 7.41
C PRO A 268 -12.66 -16.29 8.65
N PHE A 269 -13.25 -16.55 9.81
CA PHE A 269 -12.50 -16.88 11.02
C PHE A 269 -11.79 -18.24 10.93
N TYR A 270 -12.42 -19.19 10.28
CA TYR A 270 -11.86 -20.52 10.09
C TYR A 270 -10.71 -20.49 9.08
N THR A 271 -10.85 -19.79 7.98
CA THR A 271 -9.80 -19.65 6.97
C THR A 271 -8.57 -18.90 7.52
N ASP A 272 -8.76 -17.91 8.40
CA ASP A 272 -7.66 -17.25 9.10
C ASP A 272 -6.97 -18.19 10.11
N GLN A 273 -7.71 -19.07 10.76
CA GLN A 273 -7.11 -20.09 11.64
C GLN A 273 -6.30 -21.08 10.81
N VAL A 274 -6.84 -21.61 9.73
CA VAL A 274 -6.13 -22.54 8.83
C VAL A 274 -4.82 -21.94 8.31
N ARG A 275 -4.78 -20.66 7.98
CA ARG A 275 -3.54 -19.96 7.58
C ARG A 275 -2.51 -19.88 8.71
N ARG A 276 -2.94 -19.62 9.94
CA ARG A 276 -2.04 -19.63 11.10
C ARG A 276 -1.47 -21.03 11.36
N ASP A 277 -2.32 -22.04 11.30
CA ASP A 277 -1.95 -23.43 11.48
C ASP A 277 -1.00 -23.91 10.37
N LEU A 278 -1.22 -23.50 9.14
CA LEU A 278 -0.30 -23.76 8.02
C LEU A 278 1.10 -23.21 8.32
N SER A 279 1.19 -21.96 8.75
CA SER A 279 2.49 -21.34 9.11
C SER A 279 3.18 -22.06 10.27
N ALA A 280 2.40 -22.59 11.22
CA ALA A 280 2.95 -23.38 12.32
C ALA A 280 3.44 -24.77 11.88
N LEU A 281 2.78 -25.37 10.88
CA LEU A 281 3.09 -26.72 10.38
C LEU A 281 4.30 -26.75 9.45
N VAL A 282 4.37 -25.82 8.49
CA VAL A 282 5.39 -25.85 7.42
C VAL A 282 6.48 -24.79 7.60
N GLY A 283 6.35 -23.93 8.58
CA GLY A 283 7.19 -22.77 8.79
C GLY A 283 6.69 -21.51 8.04
N PRO A 284 6.97 -20.32 8.58
CA PRO A 284 6.45 -19.08 8.03
C PRO A 284 6.98 -18.77 6.62
N ASP A 285 8.23 -19.11 6.32
CA ASP A 285 8.85 -18.86 5.02
C ASP A 285 8.20 -19.72 3.92
N VAL A 286 7.96 -21.01 4.20
CA VAL A 286 7.32 -21.95 3.27
C VAL A 286 5.83 -21.63 3.12
N ALA A 287 5.14 -21.31 4.21
CA ALA A 287 3.75 -20.88 4.15
C ALA A 287 3.58 -19.59 3.32
N ALA A 288 4.57 -18.71 3.34
CA ALA A 288 4.59 -17.47 2.56
C ALA A 288 4.80 -17.70 1.06
N GLU A 289 5.42 -18.80 0.65
CA GLU A 289 5.57 -19.15 -0.77
C GLU A 289 4.22 -19.51 -1.42
N GLY A 290 3.24 -19.94 -0.62
CA GLY A 290 1.92 -20.36 -1.08
C GLY A 290 1.94 -21.67 -1.85
N ASN A 291 1.02 -21.84 -2.83
CA ASN A 291 0.84 -23.07 -3.61
C ASN A 291 0.36 -24.27 -2.76
N PHE A 292 -0.50 -24.01 -1.77
CA PHE A 292 -1.09 -25.04 -0.94
C PHE A 292 -2.55 -25.30 -1.34
N LEU A 293 -2.90 -26.57 -1.46
CA LEU A 293 -4.27 -27.05 -1.45
C LEU A 293 -4.52 -27.65 -0.07
N ILE A 294 -5.49 -27.11 0.65
CA ILE A 294 -5.81 -27.50 2.03
C ILE A 294 -7.25 -28.01 2.07
N GLU A 295 -7.39 -29.28 2.36
CA GLU A 295 -8.67 -29.90 2.66
C GLU A 295 -8.93 -29.82 4.15
N THR A 296 -10.12 -29.45 4.54
CA THR A 296 -10.51 -29.30 5.94
C THR A 296 -11.71 -30.15 6.28
N TYR A 297 -11.95 -30.35 7.58
CA TYR A 297 -13.11 -31.09 8.09
C TYR A 297 -14.29 -30.17 8.46
N LEU A 298 -14.33 -28.95 7.97
CA LEU A 298 -15.46 -28.05 8.19
C LEU A 298 -16.69 -28.55 7.44
N ASP A 299 -17.83 -28.60 8.16
CA ASP A 299 -19.17 -28.89 7.63
C ASP A 299 -19.90 -27.64 7.16
#